data_2776d207deac48a929b478f84d79bb73
#
_entry.id   2776d207deac48a929b478f84d79bb73
#
_cell.length_a   1.000
_cell.length_b   1.000
_cell.length_c   1.000
_cell.angle_alpha   90.00
_cell.angle_beta   90.00
_cell.angle_gamma   90.00
#
_symmetry.space_group_name_H-M   'P 1'
#
loop_
_entity.id
_entity.type
_entity.pdbx_description
1 polymer ?
#
loop_
_entity_poly.entity_id
_entity_poly.type
_entity_poly.pdbx_seq_one_letter_code
_entity_poly.pdbx_strand_id
1 'polypeptide(L)'
;AGARVICYFVNDIYNLIEILKSQTDLIVMKERDYIAGPKPNGYRSYHIILGIPVYCLDGMEYFPVEIQFRTMSMDFWASMEHRINYKKERQDREKLVKELKEHARKLEKIEKSFEK
;
A
#
# COMPACT_ATOMS: atom_id res chain seq x y z
N ALA A 1 -4.29 -2.53 -15.22
CA ALA A 1 -4.40 -3.70 -14.34
C ALA A 1 -3.83 -3.39 -12.97
N GLY A 2 -4.37 -4.00 -11.95
CA GLY A 2 -3.93 -3.79 -10.58
C GLY A 2 -3.99 -5.05 -9.75
N ALA A 3 -3.14 -5.10 -8.72
CA ALA A 3 -3.08 -6.20 -7.77
C ALA A 3 -2.83 -5.65 -6.37
N ARG A 4 -3.26 -6.40 -5.36
CA ARG A 4 -2.96 -6.08 -3.97
C ARG A 4 -2.28 -7.29 -3.33
N VAL A 5 -1.14 -7.03 -2.70
CA VAL A 5 -0.37 -8.05 -2.00
C VAL A 5 -0.42 -7.76 -0.51
N ILE A 6 -0.84 -8.76 0.27
CA ILE A 6 -0.95 -8.64 1.71
C ILE A 6 0.17 -9.45 2.35
N CYS A 7 0.95 -8.78 3.20
CA CYS A 7 2.06 -9.38 3.94
C CYS A 7 1.78 -9.35 5.43
N TYR A 8 2.55 -10.11 6.19
CA TYR A 8 2.43 -10.08 7.65
C TYR A 8 3.12 -8.85 8.25
N PHE A 9 4.32 -8.51 7.76
CA PHE A 9 5.14 -7.47 8.35
C PHE A 9 5.72 -6.52 7.32
N VAL A 10 6.07 -5.31 7.76
CA VAL A 10 6.65 -4.27 6.91
C VAL A 10 7.92 -4.76 6.19
N ASN A 11 8.78 -5.50 6.89
CA ASN A 11 9.99 -6.01 6.27
C ASN A 11 9.72 -6.94 5.09
N ASP A 12 8.64 -7.70 5.14
CA ASP A 12 8.24 -8.57 4.03
C ASP A 12 7.92 -7.74 2.80
N ILE A 13 7.25 -6.59 2.99
CA ILE A 13 6.94 -5.68 1.90
C ILE A 13 8.22 -5.18 1.24
N TYR A 14 9.16 -4.65 2.03
CA TYR A 14 10.40 -4.10 1.49
C TYR A 14 11.24 -5.18 0.81
N ASN A 15 11.24 -6.40 1.34
CA ASN A 15 11.95 -7.51 0.71
C ASN A 15 11.36 -7.86 -0.65
N LEU A 16 10.02 -7.88 -0.77
CA LEU A 16 9.36 -8.12 -2.05
C LEU A 16 9.64 -7.01 -3.06
N ILE A 17 9.64 -5.75 -2.60
CA ILE A 17 9.96 -4.62 -3.47
C ILE A 17 11.40 -4.75 -4.02
N GLU A 18 12.37 -5.13 -3.18
CA GLU A 18 13.73 -5.35 -3.61
C GLU A 18 13.83 -6.47 -4.66
N ILE A 19 13.08 -7.55 -4.46
CA ILE A 19 13.03 -8.66 -5.41
C ILE A 19 12.46 -8.18 -6.76
N LEU A 20 11.39 -7.41 -6.73
CA LEU A 20 10.79 -6.87 -7.96
C LEU A 20 11.76 -5.93 -8.69
N LYS A 21 12.44 -5.07 -7.97
CA LYS A 21 13.41 -4.13 -8.56
C LYS A 21 14.64 -4.83 -9.13
N SER A 22 14.95 -6.03 -8.66
CA SER A 22 16.08 -6.82 -9.17
C SER A 22 15.78 -7.51 -10.49
N GLN A 23 14.51 -7.56 -10.92
CA GLN A 23 14.14 -8.18 -12.20
C GLN A 23 14.56 -7.27 -13.34
N THR A 24 15.35 -7.80 -14.28
CA THR A 24 15.89 -7.01 -15.37
C THR A 24 14.90 -6.69 -16.48
N ASP A 25 13.81 -7.46 -16.55
CA ASP A 25 12.78 -7.30 -17.57
C ASP A 25 11.64 -6.37 -17.15
N LEU A 26 11.63 -5.93 -15.89
CA LEU A 26 10.62 -5.00 -15.38
C LEU A 26 11.22 -3.60 -15.27
N ILE A 27 10.40 -2.58 -15.48
CA ILE A 27 10.79 -1.21 -15.22
C ILE A 27 9.87 -0.61 -14.15
N VAL A 28 10.46 0.20 -13.28
CA VAL A 28 9.70 0.93 -12.26
C VAL A 28 9.25 2.25 -12.88
N MET A 29 7.95 2.41 -13.06
CA MET A 29 7.37 3.61 -13.65
C MET A 29 7.06 4.66 -12.59
N LYS A 30 6.60 4.24 -11.40
CA LYS A 30 6.23 5.15 -10.32
C LYS A 30 6.23 4.40 -8.99
N GLU A 31 6.62 5.10 -7.93
CA GLU A 31 6.57 4.57 -6.56
C GLU A 31 6.02 5.61 -5.60
N ARG A 32 5.29 5.13 -4.58
CA ARG A 32 4.84 5.93 -3.44
C ARG A 32 4.96 5.08 -2.18
N ASP A 33 5.83 5.48 -1.27
CA ASP A 33 6.03 4.78 0.00
C ASP A 33 5.27 5.50 1.11
N TYR A 34 4.02 5.10 1.32
CA TYR A 34 3.20 5.62 2.41
C TYR A 34 3.44 4.88 3.73
N ILE A 35 4.37 3.93 3.75
CA ILE A 35 4.79 3.30 5.00
C ILE A 35 5.80 4.18 5.71
N ALA A 36 6.82 4.63 4.98
CA ALA A 36 7.81 5.57 5.49
C ALA A 36 7.20 6.96 5.72
N GLY A 37 6.28 7.38 4.83
CA GLY A 37 5.60 8.66 4.93
C GLY A 37 4.07 8.50 4.88
N PRO A 38 3.43 8.13 6.00
CA PRO A 38 1.98 7.96 6.03
C PRO A 38 1.22 9.25 5.68
N LYS A 39 0.02 9.07 5.14
CA LYS A 39 -0.87 10.21 4.92
C LYS A 39 -1.35 10.79 6.25
N PRO A 40 -1.84 12.05 6.27
CA PRO A 40 -2.26 12.71 7.52
C PRO A 40 -3.31 11.95 8.33
N ASN A 41 -4.17 11.15 7.66
CA ASN A 41 -5.19 10.35 8.34
C ASN A 41 -4.67 9.01 8.87
N GLY A 42 -3.39 8.69 8.63
CA GLY A 42 -2.79 7.43 9.05
C GLY A 42 -2.74 6.36 7.97
N TYR A 43 -3.19 6.65 6.74
CA TYR A 43 -3.12 5.68 5.64
C TYR A 43 -1.68 5.27 5.38
N ARG A 44 -1.44 3.97 5.31
CA ARG A 44 -0.13 3.37 5.02
C ARG A 44 -0.28 2.28 3.97
N SER A 45 0.62 2.27 3.03
CA SER A 45 0.79 1.20 2.04
C SER A 45 2.00 1.52 1.19
N TYR A 46 2.45 0.57 0.39
CA TYR A 46 3.48 0.83 -0.62
C TYR A 46 2.84 0.63 -1.99
N HIS A 47 2.91 1.66 -2.83
CA HIS A 47 2.36 1.62 -4.19
C HIS A 47 3.51 1.63 -5.18
N ILE A 48 3.47 0.72 -6.14
CA ILE A 48 4.44 0.69 -7.24
C ILE A 48 3.69 0.45 -8.55
N ILE A 49 4.08 1.19 -9.58
CA ILE A 49 3.60 0.92 -10.94
C ILE A 49 4.80 0.38 -11.70
N LEU A 50 4.65 -0.86 -12.18
CA LEU A 50 5.68 -1.55 -12.96
C LEU A 50 5.27 -1.57 -14.42
N GLY A 51 6.25 -1.38 -15.31
CA GLY A 51 6.09 -1.67 -16.71
C GLY A 51 6.47 -3.11 -16.96
N ILE A 52 5.51 -3.89 -17.47
CA ILE A 52 5.72 -5.29 -17.80
C ILE A 52 5.86 -5.39 -19.31
N PRO A 53 6.94 -6.03 -19.82
CA PRO A 53 7.14 -6.12 -21.27
C PRO A 53 6.14 -7.11 -21.87
N VAL A 54 5.47 -6.66 -22.94
CA VAL A 54 4.58 -7.51 -23.73
C VAL A 54 5.08 -7.48 -25.16
N TYR A 55 5.33 -8.65 -25.72
CA TYR A 55 5.85 -8.79 -27.06
C TYR A 55 4.70 -8.89 -28.05
N CYS A 56 4.62 -7.92 -28.94
CA CYS A 56 3.61 -7.83 -29.98
C CYS A 56 4.27 -8.03 -31.35
N LEU A 57 3.46 -8.16 -32.40
CA LEU A 57 3.96 -8.31 -33.78
C LEU A 57 4.85 -7.15 -34.21
N ASP A 58 4.54 -5.95 -33.75
CA ASP A 58 5.25 -4.72 -34.11
C ASP A 58 6.41 -4.38 -33.14
N GLY A 59 6.71 -5.26 -32.20
CA GLY A 59 7.77 -5.04 -31.22
C GLY A 59 7.28 -5.22 -29.80
N MET A 60 8.06 -4.72 -28.86
CA MET A 60 7.79 -4.85 -27.44
C MET A 60 7.22 -3.55 -26.90
N GLU A 61 6.18 -3.66 -26.06
CA GLU A 61 5.59 -2.54 -25.35
C GLU A 61 5.56 -2.85 -23.86
N TYR A 62 5.70 -1.80 -23.03
CA TYR A 62 5.54 -1.93 -21.59
C TYR A 62 4.10 -1.59 -21.19
N PHE A 63 3.45 -2.52 -20.49
CA PHE A 63 2.12 -2.29 -19.95
C PHE A 63 2.21 -1.97 -18.46
N PRO A 64 1.52 -0.92 -17.99
CA PRO A 64 1.57 -0.56 -16.57
C PRO A 64 0.72 -1.51 -15.73
N VAL A 65 1.30 -1.99 -14.64
CA VAL A 65 0.60 -2.77 -13.63
C VAL A 65 0.83 -2.08 -12.28
N GLU A 66 -0.24 -1.68 -11.62
CA GLU A 66 -0.17 -1.10 -10.29
C GLU A 66 -0.24 -2.21 -9.25
N ILE A 67 0.70 -2.23 -8.31
CA ILE A 67 0.69 -3.16 -7.20
C ILE A 67 0.68 -2.35 -5.91
N GLN A 68 -0.26 -2.66 -5.03
CA GLN A 68 -0.34 -2.10 -3.69
C GLN A 68 0.08 -3.16 -2.69
N PHE A 69 1.05 -2.83 -1.85
CA PHE A 69 1.53 -3.71 -0.80
C PHE A 69 1.05 -3.18 0.55
N ARG A 70 0.42 -4.05 1.31
CA ARG A 70 -0.07 -3.73 2.66
C ARG A 70 0.26 -4.88 3.59
N THR A 71 0.45 -4.58 4.87
CA THR A 71 0.36 -5.60 5.89
C THR A 71 -1.11 -5.86 6.21
N MET A 72 -1.39 -6.93 6.93
CA MET A 72 -2.77 -7.25 7.34
C MET A 72 -3.40 -6.11 8.15
N SER A 73 -2.63 -5.48 9.04
CA SER A 73 -3.14 -4.36 9.84
C SER A 73 -3.44 -3.13 9.00
N MET A 74 -2.61 -2.85 7.98
CA MET A 74 -2.83 -1.76 7.05
C MET A 74 -4.08 -1.98 6.21
N ASP A 75 -4.29 -3.20 5.76
CA ASP A 75 -5.47 -3.56 4.96
C ASP A 75 -6.74 -3.48 5.81
N PHE A 76 -6.67 -3.96 7.05
CA PHE A 76 -7.78 -3.83 8.00
C PHE A 76 -8.14 -2.35 8.21
N TRP A 77 -7.14 -1.53 8.50
CA TRP A 77 -7.35 -0.09 8.70
C TRP A 77 -8.00 0.56 7.49
N ALA A 78 -7.49 0.27 6.30
CA ALA A 78 -8.01 0.85 5.06
C ALA A 78 -9.46 0.44 4.80
N SER A 79 -9.81 -0.80 5.09
CA SER A 79 -11.18 -1.30 4.96
C SER A 79 -12.13 -0.61 5.93
N MET A 80 -11.69 -0.42 7.18
CA MET A 80 -12.49 0.27 8.19
C MET A 80 -12.65 1.75 7.86
N GLU A 81 -11.60 2.40 7.42
CA GLU A 81 -11.62 3.80 7.01
C GLU A 81 -12.62 4.01 5.87
N HIS A 82 -12.57 3.17 4.86
CA HIS A 82 -13.49 3.24 3.73
C HIS A 82 -14.95 3.08 4.20
N ARG A 83 -15.21 2.13 5.08
CA ARG A 83 -16.54 1.87 5.63
C ARG A 83 -17.07 3.06 6.42
N ILE A 84 -16.24 3.65 7.27
CA ILE A 84 -16.63 4.78 8.13
C ILE A 84 -16.86 6.02 7.29
N ASN A 85 -15.98 6.34 6.36
CA ASN A 85 -16.13 7.53 5.50
C ASN A 85 -17.35 7.45 4.59
N TYR A 86 -17.73 6.27 4.15
CA TYR A 86 -18.90 6.09 3.32
C TYR A 86 -20.20 6.40 4.05
N LYS A 87 -20.24 6.19 5.37
CA LYS A 87 -21.47 6.33 6.17
C LYS A 87 -21.59 7.64 6.94
N LYS A 88 -20.49 8.36 7.20
CA LYS A 88 -20.54 9.56 8.03
C LYS A 88 -20.72 10.83 7.22
N GLU A 89 -21.57 11.71 7.75
CA GLU A 89 -21.64 13.07 7.28
C GLU A 89 -20.38 13.82 7.67
N ARG A 90 -20.03 14.84 6.86
CA ARG A 90 -18.76 15.54 6.90
C ARG A 90 -18.54 16.47 8.10
N GLN A 91 -19.44 16.48 9.07
CA GLN A 91 -19.42 17.49 10.14
C GLN A 91 -18.25 17.38 11.12
N ASP A 92 -17.65 16.19 11.26
CA ASP A 92 -16.57 15.95 12.23
C ASP A 92 -15.31 15.37 11.59
N ARG A 93 -14.95 15.88 10.41
CA ARG A 93 -13.79 15.33 9.68
C ARG A 93 -12.48 15.42 10.43
N GLU A 94 -12.20 16.53 11.09
CA GLU A 94 -10.97 16.70 11.84
C GLU A 94 -10.85 15.68 12.97
N LYS A 95 -11.95 15.47 13.70
CA LYS A 95 -12.03 14.50 14.77
C LYS A 95 -11.84 13.08 14.23
N LEU A 96 -12.51 12.77 13.11
CA LEU A 96 -12.39 11.46 12.47
C LEU A 96 -10.97 11.19 11.99
N VAL A 97 -10.31 12.17 11.38
CA VAL A 97 -8.91 12.03 10.94
C VAL A 97 -8.00 11.71 12.12
N LYS A 98 -8.19 12.40 13.25
CA LYS A 98 -7.40 12.14 14.46
C LYS A 98 -7.62 10.73 15.00
N GLU A 99 -8.87 10.28 15.04
CA GLU A 99 -9.22 8.93 15.48
C GLU A 99 -8.62 7.87 14.57
N LEU A 100 -8.72 8.05 13.27
CA LEU A 100 -8.17 7.13 12.28
C LEU A 100 -6.65 7.04 12.38
N LYS A 101 -6.00 8.18 12.58
CA LYS A 101 -4.54 8.22 12.77
C LYS A 101 -4.13 7.47 14.02
N GLU A 102 -4.88 7.64 15.11
CA GLU A 102 -4.62 6.94 16.36
C GLU A 102 -4.84 5.44 16.22
N HIS A 103 -5.88 5.02 15.51
CA HIS A 103 -6.12 3.60 15.22
C HIS A 103 -4.98 3.00 14.39
N ALA A 104 -4.49 3.75 13.39
CA ALA A 104 -3.36 3.30 12.57
C ALA A 104 -2.13 3.07 13.45
N ARG A 105 -1.85 4.01 14.37
CA ARG A 105 -0.72 3.90 15.29
C ARG A 105 -0.84 2.68 16.20
N LYS A 106 -2.03 2.43 16.73
CA LYS A 106 -2.29 1.26 17.59
C LYS A 106 -2.12 -0.05 16.82
N LEU A 107 -2.64 -0.11 15.61
CA LEU A 107 -2.51 -1.30 14.77
C LEU A 107 -1.05 -1.58 14.40
N GLU A 108 -0.29 -0.54 14.09
CA GLU A 108 1.15 -0.69 13.84
C GLU A 108 1.87 -1.27 15.04
N LYS A 109 1.53 -0.78 16.23
CA LYS A 109 2.12 -1.25 17.47
C LYS A 109 1.78 -2.71 17.74
N ILE A 110 0.52 -3.10 17.53
CA ILE A 110 0.09 -4.48 17.66
C ILE A 110 0.85 -5.37 16.67
N GLU A 111 0.92 -4.97 15.42
CA GLU A 111 1.63 -5.72 14.39
C GLU A 111 3.09 -5.96 14.80
N LYS A 112 3.78 -4.91 15.23
CA LYS A 112 5.18 -5.00 15.66
C LYS A 112 5.37 -5.93 16.84
N SER A 113 4.36 -6.03 17.73
CA SER A 113 4.45 -6.90 18.89
C SER A 113 4.46 -8.38 18.52
N PHE A 114 3.92 -8.74 17.37
CA PHE A 114 3.96 -10.12 16.85
C PHE A 114 5.25 -10.45 16.10
N GLU A 115 5.96 -9.43 15.70
CA GLU A 115 7.24 -9.63 14.97
C GLU A 115 8.34 -9.97 15.97
N LYS A 116 8.94 -11.15 15.79
CA LYS A 116 9.97 -11.66 16.71
C LYS A 116 11.28 -11.94 16.00
#